data_dcd64930fa84fa223fb99b88000320c4
#
_entry.id   dcd64930fa84fa223fb99b88000320c4
#
_cell.length_a   1.000
_cell.length_b   1.000
_cell.length_c   1.000
_cell.angle_alpha   90.00
_cell.angle_beta   90.00
_cell.angle_gamma   90.00
#
_symmetry.space_group_name_H-M   'P 1'
#
loop_
_entity.id
_entity.type
_entity.pdbx_description
1 polymer ?
#
loop_
_entity_poly.entity_id
_entity_poly.type
_entity_poly.pdbx_seq_one_letter_code
_entity_poly.pdbx_strand_id
1 'polypeptide(L)'
;MTPEEQETWRRALSRFREEKDKFYLTGHDSPLPFGEKPRFTGLKYFDPDPSYRFEAKLQRASNPDAVIMATSKGTRQLFNREGYFDLNILGKPVRLHAYQSAERADPNLFIPFRDATSGKESYGSARYLDLEVEHDDEYVVDFNYAYNPYCAYSEDFVCPLPPRENWLIVPTRAGEKKYHD
;
A
#
# COMPACT_ATOMS: atom_id res chain seq x y z
N MET A 1 -3.56 -11.03 18.38
CA MET A 1 -2.43 -10.35 19.11
C MET A 1 -2.78 -10.18 20.57
N THR A 2 -1.86 -10.51 21.48
CA THR A 2 -1.93 -10.19 22.92
C THR A 2 -1.75 -8.66 23.13
N PRO A 3 -2.08 -8.13 24.33
CA PRO A 3 -1.82 -6.71 24.62
C PRO A 3 -0.35 -6.29 24.46
N GLU A 4 0.61 -7.16 24.79
CA GLU A 4 2.03 -6.92 24.64
C GLU A 4 2.45 -6.90 23.15
N GLU A 5 1.94 -7.83 22.36
CA GLU A 5 2.15 -7.85 20.90
C GLU A 5 1.56 -6.61 20.22
N GLN A 6 0.38 -6.14 20.66
CA GLN A 6 -0.23 -4.92 20.15
C GLN A 6 0.64 -3.68 20.48
N GLU A 7 1.16 -3.59 21.69
CA GLU A 7 2.02 -2.47 22.07
C GLU A 7 3.34 -2.48 21.27
N THR A 8 3.93 -3.65 21.07
CA THR A 8 5.14 -3.82 20.25
C THR A 8 4.88 -3.42 18.81
N TRP A 9 3.76 -3.87 18.24
CA TRP A 9 3.31 -3.50 16.89
C TRP A 9 3.07 -1.97 16.76
N ARG A 10 2.40 -1.34 17.75
CA ARG A 10 2.18 0.11 17.73
C ARG A 10 3.48 0.90 17.73
N ARG A 11 4.45 0.48 18.52
CA ARG A 11 5.79 1.12 18.56
C ARG A 11 6.53 0.97 17.24
N ALA A 12 6.49 -0.23 16.64
CA ALA A 12 7.10 -0.48 15.33
C ALA A 12 6.46 0.40 14.24
N LEU A 13 5.12 0.50 14.22
CA LEU A 13 4.39 1.33 13.29
C LEU A 13 4.69 2.83 13.48
N SER A 14 4.76 3.32 14.74
CA SER A 14 5.12 4.72 15.03
C SER A 14 6.51 5.04 14.52
N ARG A 15 7.49 4.18 14.82
CA ARG A 15 8.86 4.33 14.33
C ARG A 15 8.94 4.34 12.80
N PHE A 16 8.24 3.44 12.14
CA PHE A 16 8.17 3.41 10.67
C PHE A 16 7.65 4.74 10.11
N ARG A 17 6.58 5.29 10.68
CA ARG A 17 6.00 6.58 10.27
C ARG A 17 6.95 7.74 10.48
N GLU A 18 7.64 7.80 11.63
CA GLU A 18 8.65 8.81 11.94
C GLU A 18 9.86 8.74 10.99
N GLU A 19 10.36 7.55 10.70
CA GLU A 19 11.46 7.33 9.74
C GLU A 19 11.05 7.75 8.32
N LYS A 20 9.81 7.46 7.93
CA LYS A 20 9.26 7.88 6.64
C LYS A 20 9.12 9.39 6.54
N ASP A 21 8.60 10.06 7.57
CA ASP A 21 8.51 11.52 7.62
C ASP A 21 9.89 12.17 7.50
N LYS A 22 10.88 11.62 8.20
CA LYS A 22 12.27 12.07 8.10
C LYS A 22 12.82 11.90 6.69
N PHE A 23 12.57 10.74 6.04
CA PHE A 23 12.98 10.51 4.65
C PHE A 23 12.32 11.52 3.70
N TYR A 24 11.01 11.79 3.86
CA TYR A 24 10.30 12.77 3.03
C TYR A 24 10.89 14.18 3.16
N LEU A 25 11.25 14.57 4.37
CA LEU A 25 11.84 15.90 4.64
C LEU A 25 13.28 16.00 4.14
N THR A 26 14.13 15.00 4.38
CA THR A 26 15.58 15.10 4.24
C THR A 26 16.19 14.18 3.18
N GLY A 27 15.44 13.18 2.70
CA GLY A 27 15.95 12.21 1.73
C GLY A 27 16.25 12.85 0.37
N HIS A 28 17.31 12.39 -0.28
CA HIS A 28 17.69 12.83 -1.63
C HIS A 28 16.61 12.42 -2.65
N ASP A 29 16.09 11.18 -2.53
CA ASP A 29 15.10 10.60 -3.43
C ASP A 29 13.66 10.78 -2.91
N SER A 30 13.45 11.75 -2.02
CA SER A 30 12.12 12.10 -1.51
C SER A 30 11.19 12.55 -2.64
N PRO A 31 9.94 12.05 -2.69
CA PRO A 31 8.97 12.51 -3.68
C PRO A 31 8.41 13.91 -3.37
N LEU A 32 8.71 14.44 -2.19
CA LEU A 32 8.21 15.75 -1.79
C LEU A 32 8.94 16.86 -2.56
N PRO A 33 8.22 17.73 -3.31
CA PRO A 33 8.83 18.86 -4.02
C PRO A 33 9.64 19.73 -3.07
N PHE A 34 10.79 20.20 -3.54
CA PHE A 34 11.70 21.02 -2.72
C PHE A 34 10.98 22.25 -2.11
N GLY A 35 10.09 22.87 -2.87
CA GLY A 35 9.31 24.04 -2.41
C GLY A 35 8.29 23.72 -1.31
N GLU A 36 7.93 22.46 -1.12
CA GLU A 36 6.99 22.03 -0.07
C GLU A 36 7.70 21.63 1.23
N LYS A 37 8.98 21.24 1.16
CA LYS A 37 9.76 20.81 2.34
C LYS A 37 9.72 21.78 3.53
N PRO A 38 9.80 23.12 3.34
CA PRO A 38 9.71 24.06 4.46
C PRO A 38 8.34 24.09 5.18
N ARG A 39 7.29 23.60 4.53
CA ARG A 39 5.93 23.54 5.09
C ARG A 39 5.51 22.14 5.51
N PHE A 40 6.39 21.17 5.32
CA PHE A 40 6.10 19.77 5.66
C PHE A 40 6.05 19.59 7.17
N THR A 41 4.94 19.11 7.67
CA THR A 41 4.67 18.83 9.09
C THR A 41 4.47 17.35 9.40
N GLY A 42 4.77 16.48 8.43
CA GLY A 42 4.54 15.04 8.49
C GLY A 42 3.45 14.58 7.53
N LEU A 43 3.49 13.29 7.23
CA LEU A 43 2.44 12.62 6.46
C LEU A 43 1.19 12.43 7.33
N LYS A 44 0.03 12.40 6.69
CA LYS A 44 -1.25 12.21 7.38
C LYS A 44 -1.61 10.72 7.39
N TYR A 45 -1.93 10.18 8.55
CA TYR A 45 -2.29 8.77 8.72
C TYR A 45 -3.65 8.61 9.40
N PHE A 46 -4.29 7.47 9.14
CA PHE A 46 -5.34 6.97 10.03
C PHE A 46 -4.74 6.50 11.35
N ASP A 47 -5.55 6.50 12.41
CA ASP A 47 -5.14 5.95 13.70
C ASP A 47 -4.76 4.46 13.55
N PRO A 48 -3.75 3.98 14.27
CA PRO A 48 -3.38 2.58 14.25
C PRO A 48 -4.54 1.68 14.69
N ASP A 49 -4.99 0.79 13.81
CA ASP A 49 -6.09 -0.12 14.08
C ASP A 49 -5.68 -1.57 13.74
N PRO A 50 -5.53 -2.45 14.76
CA PRO A 50 -5.16 -3.84 14.53
C PRO A 50 -6.22 -4.66 13.79
N SER A 51 -7.46 -4.17 13.68
CA SER A 51 -8.51 -4.84 12.91
C SER A 51 -8.25 -4.85 11.40
N TYR A 52 -7.30 -4.05 10.94
CA TYR A 52 -6.82 -4.02 9.55
C TYR A 52 -5.48 -4.76 9.35
N ARG A 53 -5.06 -5.58 10.31
CA ARG A 53 -3.90 -6.45 10.23
C ARG A 53 -4.34 -7.91 10.18
N PHE A 54 -3.98 -8.63 9.12
CA PHE A 54 -4.41 -9.99 8.84
C PHE A 54 -3.19 -10.91 8.70
N GLU A 55 -3.25 -12.07 9.34
CA GLU A 55 -2.38 -13.19 9.01
C GLU A 55 -3.12 -14.01 7.97
N ALA A 56 -2.55 -14.15 6.79
CA ALA A 56 -3.23 -14.72 5.64
C ALA A 56 -2.27 -15.50 4.74
N LYS A 57 -2.78 -16.57 4.17
CA LYS A 57 -2.03 -17.39 3.22
C LYS A 57 -2.27 -16.91 1.79
N LEU A 58 -1.17 -16.71 1.05
CA LEU A 58 -1.24 -16.43 -0.37
C LEU A 58 -1.76 -17.67 -1.11
N GLN A 59 -2.87 -17.51 -1.80
CA GLN A 59 -3.37 -18.50 -2.75
C GLN A 59 -2.65 -18.26 -4.07
N ARG A 60 -1.54 -18.98 -4.30
CA ARG A 60 -0.75 -18.78 -5.53
C ARG A 60 -1.53 -19.13 -6.78
N ALA A 61 -1.32 -18.35 -7.81
CA ALA A 61 -1.77 -18.70 -9.14
C ALA A 61 -0.98 -19.92 -9.65
N SER A 62 -1.67 -20.94 -10.15
CA SER A 62 -1.02 -22.14 -10.71
C SER A 62 -0.16 -21.81 -11.94
N ASN A 63 -0.50 -20.73 -12.62
CA ASN A 63 0.25 -20.18 -13.74
C ASN A 63 0.08 -18.64 -13.66
N PRO A 64 1.10 -17.91 -13.18
CA PRO A 64 1.04 -16.47 -13.10
C PRO A 64 0.74 -15.85 -14.45
N ASP A 65 -0.34 -15.09 -14.55
CA ASP A 65 -0.75 -14.43 -15.79
C ASP A 65 -0.25 -12.98 -15.81
N ALA A 66 0.15 -12.55 -17.00
CA ALA A 66 0.59 -11.19 -17.24
C ALA A 66 -0.58 -10.21 -17.15
N VAL A 67 -0.43 -9.17 -16.37
CA VAL A 67 -1.41 -8.10 -16.19
C VAL A 67 -0.80 -6.77 -16.60
N ILE A 68 -1.48 -6.05 -17.48
CA ILE A 68 -1.11 -4.70 -17.88
C ILE A 68 -1.82 -3.72 -16.96
N MET A 69 -1.06 -2.98 -16.15
CA MET A 69 -1.59 -1.88 -15.35
C MET A 69 -1.41 -0.55 -16.07
N ALA A 70 -2.47 0.23 -16.18
CA ALA A 70 -2.36 1.63 -16.58
C ALA A 70 -1.59 2.42 -15.52
N THR A 71 -0.98 3.53 -15.91
CA THR A 71 -0.27 4.41 -14.98
C THR A 71 -0.94 5.78 -14.88
N SER A 72 -0.53 6.56 -13.87
CA SER A 72 -0.97 7.94 -13.66
C SER A 72 -0.67 8.89 -14.84
N LYS A 73 0.24 8.52 -15.73
CA LYS A 73 0.63 9.28 -16.94
C LYS A 73 0.05 8.70 -18.24
N GLY A 74 -0.88 7.73 -18.16
CA GLY A 74 -1.48 7.09 -19.33
C GLY A 74 -0.58 6.09 -20.05
N THR A 75 0.58 5.76 -19.49
CA THR A 75 1.44 4.68 -19.97
C THR A 75 0.99 3.33 -19.38
N ARG A 76 1.73 2.28 -19.65
CA ARG A 76 1.42 0.91 -19.21
C ARG A 76 2.66 0.28 -18.59
N GLN A 77 2.45 -0.54 -17.56
CA GLN A 77 3.49 -1.36 -16.94
C GLN A 77 3.02 -2.80 -16.86
N LEU A 78 3.96 -3.73 -17.03
CA LEU A 78 3.67 -5.16 -17.02
C LEU A 78 3.98 -5.76 -15.65
N PHE A 79 3.00 -6.51 -15.13
CA PHE A 79 3.09 -7.25 -13.86
C PHE A 79 2.69 -8.70 -14.10
N ASN A 80 3.14 -9.60 -13.23
CA ASN A 80 2.64 -10.96 -13.11
C ASN A 80 1.71 -11.01 -11.89
N ARG A 81 0.53 -11.60 -12.04
CA ARG A 81 -0.36 -11.90 -10.92
C ARG A 81 0.15 -13.16 -10.22
N GLU A 82 0.69 -13.00 -9.02
CA GLU A 82 1.28 -14.10 -8.25
C GLU A 82 0.24 -14.93 -7.51
N GLY A 83 -0.89 -14.29 -7.15
CA GLY A 83 -1.96 -14.93 -6.39
C GLY A 83 -2.89 -13.91 -5.75
N TYR A 84 -3.57 -14.35 -4.69
CA TYR A 84 -4.49 -13.50 -3.93
C TYR A 84 -4.58 -13.93 -2.47
N PHE A 85 -5.00 -12.99 -1.64
CA PHE A 85 -5.40 -13.22 -0.26
C PHE A 85 -6.92 -13.11 -0.12
N ASP A 86 -7.55 -14.07 0.53
CA ASP A 86 -8.94 -13.97 0.95
C ASP A 86 -8.96 -13.43 2.39
N LEU A 87 -9.49 -12.23 2.57
CA LEU A 87 -9.53 -11.49 3.83
C LEU A 87 -10.99 -11.26 4.26
N ASN A 88 -11.18 -11.02 5.55
CA ASN A 88 -12.46 -10.54 6.07
C ASN A 88 -12.27 -9.15 6.68
N ILE A 89 -12.64 -8.11 5.94
CA ILE A 89 -12.49 -6.71 6.37
C ILE A 89 -13.84 -6.20 6.84
N LEU A 90 -13.95 -5.87 8.12
CA LEU A 90 -15.19 -5.38 8.74
C LEU A 90 -16.40 -6.31 8.50
N GLY A 91 -16.17 -7.62 8.59
CA GLY A 91 -17.23 -8.63 8.38
C GLY A 91 -17.57 -8.91 6.91
N LYS A 92 -16.87 -8.31 5.96
CA LYS A 92 -17.08 -8.53 4.53
C LYS A 92 -15.93 -9.32 3.92
N PRO A 93 -16.21 -10.37 3.13
CA PRO A 93 -15.17 -11.07 2.40
C PRO A 93 -14.59 -10.17 1.31
N VAL A 94 -13.26 -10.13 1.24
CA VAL A 94 -12.50 -9.34 0.27
C VAL A 94 -11.41 -10.22 -0.32
N ARG A 95 -11.30 -10.25 -1.64
CA ARG A 95 -10.16 -10.85 -2.34
C ARG A 95 -9.21 -9.75 -2.75
N LEU A 96 -7.94 -9.89 -2.34
CA LEU A 96 -6.88 -8.93 -2.59
C LEU A 96 -5.78 -9.60 -3.40
N HIS A 97 -5.63 -9.19 -4.66
CA HIS A 97 -4.63 -9.76 -5.57
C HIS A 97 -3.26 -9.15 -5.34
N ALA A 98 -2.23 -10.00 -5.43
CA ALA A 98 -0.83 -9.66 -5.29
C ALA A 98 -0.09 -9.86 -6.61
N TYR A 99 0.85 -8.97 -6.89
CA TYR A 99 1.57 -8.91 -8.16
C TYR A 99 3.07 -8.80 -7.94
N GLN A 100 3.84 -9.13 -8.97
CA GLN A 100 5.25 -8.79 -9.08
C GLN A 100 5.51 -8.02 -10.38
N SER A 101 6.45 -7.08 -10.36
CA SER A 101 6.86 -6.40 -11.59
C SER A 101 7.50 -7.40 -12.54
N ALA A 102 7.04 -7.43 -13.79
CA ALA A 102 7.70 -8.22 -14.84
C ALA A 102 8.93 -7.49 -15.44
N GLU A 103 9.10 -6.21 -15.12
CA GLU A 103 10.12 -5.33 -15.71
C GLU A 103 11.25 -5.00 -14.73
N ARG A 104 11.04 -5.18 -13.44
CA ARG A 104 12.03 -4.90 -12.39
C ARG A 104 12.35 -6.17 -11.61
N ALA A 105 13.60 -6.34 -11.25
CA ALA A 105 14.05 -7.42 -10.37
C ALA A 105 13.73 -7.09 -8.90
N ASP A 106 12.43 -6.95 -8.59
CA ASP A 106 11.93 -6.78 -7.24
C ASP A 106 11.21 -8.08 -6.84
N PRO A 107 11.71 -8.83 -5.87
CA PRO A 107 11.09 -10.08 -5.45
C PRO A 107 9.80 -9.85 -4.65
N ASN A 108 9.55 -8.65 -4.13
CA ASN A 108 8.46 -8.39 -3.23
C ASN A 108 7.11 -8.46 -3.95
N LEU A 109 6.07 -8.83 -3.19
CA LEU A 109 4.70 -8.74 -3.67
C LEU A 109 4.23 -7.29 -3.60
N PHE A 110 3.77 -6.79 -4.72
CA PHE A 110 3.17 -5.47 -4.88
C PHE A 110 1.65 -5.57 -4.86
N ILE A 111 0.99 -4.82 -3.99
CA ILE A 111 -0.46 -4.85 -3.83
C ILE A 111 -1.01 -3.43 -3.97
N PRO A 112 -1.27 -2.97 -5.21
CA PRO A 112 -1.98 -1.72 -5.43
C PRO A 112 -3.48 -1.92 -5.21
N PHE A 113 -4.13 -1.01 -4.48
CA PHE A 113 -5.57 -1.10 -4.24
C PHE A 113 -6.24 0.28 -4.17
N ARG A 114 -7.55 0.28 -4.36
CA ARG A 114 -8.47 1.36 -4.01
C ARG A 114 -9.53 0.79 -3.07
N ASP A 115 -10.15 1.67 -2.31
CA ASP A 115 -11.22 1.29 -1.40
C ASP A 115 -12.30 2.38 -1.29
N ALA A 116 -13.28 2.19 -0.43
CA ALA A 116 -14.38 3.14 -0.26
C ALA A 116 -13.95 4.50 0.36
N THR A 117 -12.70 4.62 0.86
CA THR A 117 -12.13 5.89 1.34
C THR A 117 -11.46 6.70 0.23
N SER A 118 -11.14 6.06 -0.91
CA SER A 118 -10.38 6.67 -2.01
C SER A 118 -11.07 7.90 -2.60
N GLY A 119 -10.34 9.01 -2.66
CA GLY A 119 -10.84 10.29 -3.15
C GLY A 119 -11.61 11.11 -2.11
N LYS A 120 -11.83 10.56 -0.92
CA LYS A 120 -12.48 11.23 0.21
C LYS A 120 -11.51 11.43 1.37
N GLU A 121 -11.13 10.33 2.02
CA GLU A 121 -10.26 10.31 3.19
C GLU A 121 -8.82 9.90 2.82
N SER A 122 -8.65 9.04 1.81
CA SER A 122 -7.36 8.62 1.27
C SER A 122 -7.17 9.09 -0.17
N TYR A 123 -5.94 8.94 -0.69
CA TYR A 123 -5.60 9.35 -2.06
C TYR A 123 -6.48 8.64 -3.10
N GLY A 124 -6.97 9.41 -4.06
CA GLY A 124 -8.01 8.95 -4.98
C GLY A 124 -7.59 7.90 -5.98
N SER A 125 -6.32 7.90 -6.40
CA SER A 125 -5.86 7.01 -7.48
C SER A 125 -5.49 5.62 -6.98
N ALA A 126 -4.78 5.53 -5.86
CA ALA A 126 -4.29 4.28 -5.30
C ALA A 126 -3.71 4.44 -3.89
N ARG A 127 -3.60 3.35 -3.17
CA ARG A 127 -2.62 3.09 -2.11
C ARG A 127 -1.94 1.75 -2.37
N TYR A 128 -0.76 1.57 -1.81
CA TYR A 128 0.07 0.39 -2.03
C TYR A 128 0.42 -0.31 -0.72
N LEU A 129 0.58 -1.63 -0.82
CA LEU A 129 1.30 -2.45 0.16
C LEU A 129 2.39 -3.20 -0.58
N ASP A 130 3.55 -3.31 0.03
CA ASP A 130 4.62 -4.22 -0.38
C ASP A 130 4.81 -5.27 0.71
N LEU A 131 4.89 -6.53 0.31
CA LEU A 131 5.14 -7.64 1.21
C LEU A 131 6.43 -8.34 0.76
N GLU A 132 7.37 -8.51 1.69
CA GLU A 132 8.55 -9.35 1.46
C GLU A 132 8.12 -10.78 1.20
N VAL A 133 8.79 -11.45 0.25
CA VAL A 133 8.43 -12.82 -0.12
C VAL A 133 8.76 -13.78 1.01
N GLU A 134 7.75 -14.54 1.45
CA GLU A 134 7.88 -15.60 2.43
C GLU A 134 7.83 -16.98 1.75
N HIS A 135 8.60 -17.91 2.27
CA HIS A 135 8.77 -19.24 1.67
C HIS A 135 7.58 -20.18 1.89
N ASP A 136 6.78 -19.94 2.92
CA ASP A 136 5.63 -20.77 3.31
C ASP A 136 4.28 -20.22 2.85
N ASP A 137 4.31 -19.10 2.11
CA ASP A 137 3.13 -18.37 1.66
C ASP A 137 2.25 -17.78 2.78
N GLU A 138 2.72 -17.76 4.02
CA GLU A 138 2.05 -17.13 5.15
C GLU A 138 2.54 -15.69 5.30
N TYR A 139 1.61 -14.73 5.21
CA TYR A 139 1.93 -13.30 5.20
C TYR A 139 1.16 -12.54 6.28
N VAL A 140 1.76 -11.45 6.70
CA VAL A 140 1.05 -10.42 7.47
C VAL A 140 0.64 -9.31 6.51
N VAL A 141 -0.64 -9.28 6.13
CA VAL A 141 -1.23 -8.19 5.33
C VAL A 141 -1.72 -7.12 6.29
N ASP A 142 -0.91 -6.06 6.49
CA ASP A 142 -1.20 -4.99 7.43
C ASP A 142 -1.44 -3.66 6.71
N PHE A 143 -2.71 -3.28 6.56
CA PHE A 143 -3.09 -2.03 5.91
C PHE A 143 -2.66 -0.77 6.68
N ASN A 144 -2.21 -0.89 7.93
CA ASN A 144 -1.65 0.24 8.68
C ASN A 144 -0.33 0.75 8.08
N TYR A 145 0.33 -0.07 7.26
CA TYR A 145 1.50 0.28 6.45
C TYR A 145 1.15 0.72 5.02
N ALA A 146 -0.14 0.75 4.65
CA ALA A 146 -0.54 1.19 3.31
C ALA A 146 -0.11 2.65 3.07
N TYR A 147 0.47 2.91 1.89
CA TYR A 147 1.07 4.18 1.56
C TYR A 147 0.60 4.72 0.20
N ASN A 148 0.69 6.03 0.05
CA ASN A 148 0.39 6.71 -1.20
C ASN A 148 1.53 6.54 -2.21
N PRO A 149 1.22 6.34 -3.51
CA PRO A 149 2.23 6.41 -4.55
C PRO A 149 2.88 7.79 -4.62
N TYR A 150 4.08 7.87 -5.14
CA TYR A 150 4.83 9.13 -5.24
C TYR A 150 4.11 10.21 -6.06
N CYS A 151 3.26 9.82 -7.02
CA CYS A 151 2.44 10.76 -7.77
C CYS A 151 1.36 11.48 -6.93
N ALA A 152 1.12 11.06 -5.69
CA ALA A 152 0.29 11.79 -4.74
C ALA A 152 0.98 13.06 -4.20
N TYR A 153 2.30 13.15 -4.33
CA TYR A 153 3.13 14.26 -3.82
C TYR A 153 3.69 15.13 -4.95
N SER A 154 4.05 14.53 -6.09
CA SER A 154 4.56 15.24 -7.26
C SER A 154 4.07 14.58 -8.54
N GLU A 155 3.65 15.42 -9.50
CA GLU A 155 3.24 14.98 -10.84
C GLU A 155 4.41 14.42 -11.68
N ASP A 156 5.66 14.54 -11.23
CA ASP A 156 6.82 14.01 -11.96
C ASP A 156 6.87 12.48 -11.98
N PHE A 157 6.19 11.83 -11.04
CA PHE A 157 6.22 10.38 -10.90
C PHE A 157 5.15 9.66 -11.74
N VAL A 158 5.55 8.50 -12.26
CA VAL A 158 4.68 7.58 -13.01
C VAL A 158 4.37 6.37 -12.13
N CYS A 159 3.11 6.24 -11.74
CA CYS A 159 2.69 5.24 -10.76
C CYS A 159 1.61 4.31 -11.33
N PRO A 160 1.71 2.98 -11.14
CA PRO A 160 0.71 2.04 -11.60
C PRO A 160 -0.61 2.23 -10.87
N LEU A 161 -1.71 2.10 -11.61
CA LEU A 161 -3.06 2.20 -11.08
C LEU A 161 -3.60 0.80 -10.77
N PRO A 162 -4.30 0.61 -9.64
CA PRO A 162 -4.86 -0.68 -9.28
C PRO A 162 -5.82 -1.21 -10.34
N PRO A 163 -5.70 -2.47 -10.75
CA PRO A 163 -6.70 -3.11 -11.57
C PRO A 163 -8.03 -3.22 -10.81
N ARG A 164 -9.15 -3.35 -11.55
CA ARG A 164 -10.49 -3.33 -10.95
C ARG A 164 -10.72 -4.40 -9.89
N GLU A 165 -10.04 -5.52 -9.99
CA GLU A 165 -10.11 -6.62 -9.02
C GLU A 165 -9.58 -6.24 -7.63
N ASN A 166 -8.74 -5.18 -7.54
CA ASN A 166 -8.27 -4.59 -6.28
C ASN A 166 -9.00 -3.28 -5.92
N TRP A 167 -10.21 -3.08 -6.44
CA TRP A 167 -11.09 -2.00 -5.99
C TRP A 167 -12.01 -2.54 -4.90
N LEU A 168 -11.61 -2.34 -3.66
CA LEU A 168 -12.31 -2.85 -2.49
C LEU A 168 -13.57 -2.03 -2.22
N ILE A 169 -14.68 -2.69 -1.94
CA ILE A 169 -15.96 -2.04 -1.62
C ILE A 169 -16.07 -1.61 -0.15
N VAL A 170 -15.10 -2.00 0.68
CA VAL A 170 -15.04 -1.69 2.11
C VAL A 170 -14.18 -0.46 2.37
N PRO A 171 -14.48 0.36 3.38
CA PRO A 171 -13.57 1.44 3.79
C PRO A 171 -12.40 0.87 4.58
N THR A 172 -11.18 1.06 4.07
CA THR A 172 -9.94 0.64 4.76
C THR A 172 -9.32 1.85 5.42
N ARG A 173 -9.80 2.19 6.63
CA ARG A 173 -9.32 3.34 7.41
C ARG A 173 -8.04 2.99 8.18
N ALA A 174 -7.00 2.62 7.46
CA ALA A 174 -5.67 2.30 7.96
C ALA A 174 -4.61 2.81 6.99
N GLY A 175 -3.39 3.07 7.45
CA GLY A 175 -2.30 3.61 6.63
C GLY A 175 -2.42 5.10 6.32
N GLU A 176 -1.89 5.53 5.20
CA GLU A 176 -1.86 6.94 4.80
C GLU A 176 -3.22 7.47 4.36
N LYS A 177 -3.52 8.70 4.78
CA LYS A 177 -4.58 9.55 4.24
C LYS A 177 -4.09 10.31 3.01
N LYS A 178 -4.99 11.05 2.34
CA LYS A 178 -4.59 11.98 1.29
C LYS A 178 -3.64 13.04 1.86
N TYR A 179 -2.63 13.41 1.08
CA TYR A 179 -1.63 14.40 1.45
C TYR A 179 -2.17 15.82 1.21
N HIS A 180 -2.67 16.10 0.00
CA HIS A 180 -3.35 17.35 -0.33
C HIS A 180 -4.85 17.25 -0.03
N ASP A 181 -5.45 18.35 0.34
CA ASP A 181 -6.91 18.47 0.62
C ASP A 181 -7.74 18.50 -0.65
#